data_b1aebc194419fcdff7425fcee9379ada
#
_entry.id   b1aebc194419fcdff7425fcee9379ada
#
_cell.length_a   1.000
_cell.length_b   1.000
_cell.length_c   1.000
_cell.angle_alpha   90.00
_cell.angle_beta   90.00
_cell.angle_gamma   90.00
#
_symmetry.space_group_name_H-M   'P 1'
#
loop_
_entity.id
_entity.type
_entity.pdbx_description
1 polymer ?
#
loop_
_entity_poly.entity_id
_entity_poly.type
_entity_poly.pdbx_seq_one_letter_code
_entity_poly.pdbx_strand_id
1 'polypeptide(L)'
;MYVQEVEPVADSLGLSALVAALPLVLVLVLLGGVRMKAHVAALLGLLAAALVALFAYGMPVGQTLSSAAQGAAFGLFPILWIVVNALWVYRMTVRTRHFDILRRSFGRLSDDPRIQALVVAFCFGALLEALAGFGAPVAICSVMLVALGFDPVRAAVVALVANTAPVAFGAMGTPVVTLAQVTGLPLDSVASVVGRQTPLLALVVPLLLVALVDGRRGLREAWAPALACGVAFAVAQFAASNYVSAQLADIAAALAGAAALVALPQARRPAAEPVRVAVLTGVRSTDLDEEDPRPEVVRAYAPYALIVVVFSVAQIPAVKDWLAGATRTFDWPFLDVVNPDGKPVGGNVFTLPIVATGGTLVLLAGLCTAAVLGVHARVAVEEWVATVRELRFAILTVTSVLALAYVMNLSGQAATIGQFVAAAGAGLAFLSPVLGWFGVAVTGSDTSANALFGALQVSAARESGLSPELLAAANSSGGVLGKMISPQNLTIACAAVGLAGREGDLLRKVLPWSAGLLLIMCLIVLGQSSPVLGWMLP
;
A
#
# COMPACT_ATOMS: atom_id res chain seq x y z
N MET A 1 -27.80 -16.18 -17.64
CA MET A 1 -27.69 -14.70 -17.66
C MET A 1 -28.32 -14.14 -16.39
N TYR A 2 -27.64 -13.23 -15.69
CA TYR A 2 -28.15 -12.49 -14.53
C TYR A 2 -28.08 -11.00 -14.86
N VAL A 3 -29.18 -10.29 -14.68
CA VAL A 3 -29.24 -8.82 -14.85
C VAL A 3 -29.09 -8.16 -13.49
N GLN A 4 -28.14 -7.23 -13.37
CA GLN A 4 -27.96 -6.50 -12.13
C GLN A 4 -29.15 -5.58 -11.85
N GLU A 5 -29.66 -5.61 -10.64
CA GLU A 5 -30.66 -4.67 -10.14
C GLU A 5 -30.00 -3.65 -9.20
N VAL A 6 -30.47 -2.42 -9.21
CA VAL A 6 -29.93 -1.34 -8.35
C VAL A 6 -30.83 -1.08 -7.14
N GLU A 7 -32.14 -1.29 -7.30
CA GLU A 7 -33.15 -1.06 -6.25
C GLU A 7 -33.95 -2.33 -5.91
N PRO A 8 -33.28 -3.48 -5.61
CA PRO A 8 -33.98 -4.76 -5.42
C PRO A 8 -34.84 -4.83 -4.17
N VAL A 9 -34.68 -3.90 -3.20
CA VAL A 9 -35.42 -3.93 -1.93
C VAL A 9 -36.49 -2.87 -1.94
N ALA A 10 -37.76 -3.29 -2.10
CA ALA A 10 -38.96 -2.45 -2.07
C ALA A 10 -38.91 -1.24 -3.04
N ASP A 11 -38.26 -1.38 -4.19
CA ASP A 11 -38.05 -0.33 -5.20
C ASP A 11 -37.52 0.99 -4.57
N SER A 12 -36.64 0.85 -3.56
CA SER A 12 -36.08 1.97 -2.82
C SER A 12 -34.56 1.93 -2.81
N LEU A 13 -33.93 2.94 -3.41
CA LEU A 13 -32.47 3.08 -3.43
C LEU A 13 -31.89 3.10 -2.00
N GLY A 14 -32.54 3.82 -1.07
CA GLY A 14 -32.06 3.94 0.31
C GLY A 14 -32.07 2.60 1.07
N LEU A 15 -33.18 1.83 0.96
CA LEU A 15 -33.27 0.52 1.61
C LEU A 15 -32.31 -0.49 0.94
N SER A 16 -32.24 -0.47 -0.38
CA SER A 16 -31.32 -1.32 -1.13
C SER A 16 -29.86 -1.03 -0.79
N ALA A 17 -29.48 0.25 -0.66
CA ALA A 17 -28.14 0.66 -0.24
C ALA A 17 -27.82 0.23 1.19
N LEU A 18 -28.79 0.33 2.12
CA LEU A 18 -28.61 -0.15 3.48
C LEU A 18 -28.32 -1.66 3.54
N VAL A 19 -29.11 -2.45 2.79
CA VAL A 19 -28.90 -3.91 2.71
C VAL A 19 -27.59 -4.24 2.00
N ALA A 20 -27.27 -3.57 0.91
CA ALA A 20 -26.00 -3.73 0.18
C ALA A 20 -24.78 -3.39 1.04
N ALA A 21 -24.90 -2.44 1.96
CA ALA A 21 -23.81 -2.04 2.85
C ALA A 21 -23.56 -3.03 4.00
N LEU A 22 -24.50 -3.95 4.32
CA LEU A 22 -24.37 -4.88 5.45
C LEU A 22 -23.06 -5.67 5.46
N PRO A 23 -22.57 -6.25 4.34
CA PRO A 23 -21.30 -6.98 4.32
C PRO A 23 -20.11 -6.08 4.70
N LEU A 24 -20.06 -4.86 4.18
CA LEU A 24 -18.99 -3.90 4.48
C LEU A 24 -19.05 -3.46 5.94
N VAL A 25 -20.22 -3.09 6.43
CA VAL A 25 -20.44 -2.69 7.83
C VAL A 25 -20.07 -3.85 8.77
N LEU A 26 -20.46 -5.08 8.44
CA LEU A 26 -20.09 -6.26 9.21
C LEU A 26 -18.58 -6.43 9.31
N VAL A 27 -17.85 -6.38 8.19
CA VAL A 27 -16.38 -6.46 8.19
C VAL A 27 -15.77 -5.36 9.06
N LEU A 28 -16.23 -4.11 8.91
CA LEU A 28 -15.73 -2.97 9.66
C LEU A 28 -16.00 -3.10 11.16
N VAL A 29 -17.19 -3.55 11.55
CA VAL A 29 -17.55 -3.78 12.97
C VAL A 29 -16.76 -4.93 13.56
N LEU A 30 -16.58 -6.04 12.83
CA LEU A 30 -15.82 -7.19 13.30
C LEU A 30 -14.33 -6.86 13.48
N LEU A 31 -13.76 -6.08 12.57
CA LEU A 31 -12.35 -5.66 12.66
C LEU A 31 -12.15 -4.54 13.69
N GLY A 32 -12.90 -3.45 13.57
CA GLY A 32 -12.69 -2.23 14.37
C GLY A 32 -13.34 -2.29 15.76
N GLY A 33 -14.57 -2.84 15.86
CA GLY A 33 -15.32 -2.94 17.11
C GLY A 33 -14.96 -4.18 17.91
N VAL A 34 -15.17 -5.36 17.33
CA VAL A 34 -14.94 -6.67 18.00
C VAL A 34 -13.45 -7.05 18.03
N ARG A 35 -12.61 -6.44 17.19
CA ARG A 35 -11.17 -6.76 17.04
C ARG A 35 -10.93 -8.22 16.67
N MET A 36 -11.77 -8.75 15.82
CA MET A 36 -11.66 -10.13 15.32
C MET A 36 -10.45 -10.29 14.40
N LYS A 37 -9.93 -11.50 14.28
CA LYS A 37 -8.84 -11.81 13.33
C LYS A 37 -9.28 -11.50 11.89
N ALA A 38 -8.44 -10.82 11.12
CA ALA A 38 -8.78 -10.29 9.79
C ALA A 38 -9.33 -11.36 8.82
N HIS A 39 -8.73 -12.56 8.79
CA HIS A 39 -9.20 -13.65 7.94
C HIS A 39 -10.59 -14.16 8.32
N VAL A 40 -10.95 -14.14 9.63
CA VAL A 40 -12.29 -14.57 10.08
C VAL A 40 -13.32 -13.51 9.73
N ALA A 41 -13.01 -12.22 9.98
CA ALA A 41 -13.89 -11.11 9.61
C ALA A 41 -14.14 -11.05 8.09
N ALA A 42 -13.11 -11.30 7.27
CA ALA A 42 -13.22 -11.35 5.82
C ALA A 42 -14.12 -12.51 5.33
N LEU A 43 -13.99 -13.70 5.93
CA LEU A 43 -14.85 -14.86 5.62
C LEU A 43 -16.31 -14.61 6.01
N LEU A 44 -16.56 -14.01 7.18
CA LEU A 44 -17.93 -13.66 7.60
C LEU A 44 -18.52 -12.57 6.71
N GLY A 45 -17.71 -11.59 6.29
CA GLY A 45 -18.12 -10.58 5.31
C GLY A 45 -18.46 -11.18 3.95
N LEU A 46 -17.64 -12.12 3.46
CA LEU A 46 -17.90 -12.85 2.21
C LEU A 46 -19.21 -13.64 2.32
N LEU A 47 -19.45 -14.32 3.43
CA LEU A 47 -20.71 -15.03 3.67
C LEU A 47 -21.89 -14.05 3.65
N ALA A 48 -21.79 -12.90 4.31
CA ALA A 48 -22.84 -11.89 4.32
C ALA A 48 -23.08 -11.34 2.90
N ALA A 49 -22.02 -11.05 2.13
CA ALA A 49 -22.16 -10.59 0.74
C ALA A 49 -22.85 -11.62 -0.15
N ALA A 50 -22.51 -12.90 0.01
CA ALA A 50 -23.17 -13.99 -0.70
C ALA A 50 -24.65 -14.12 -0.32
N LEU A 51 -24.98 -14.03 0.97
CA LEU A 51 -26.39 -14.06 1.43
C LEU A 51 -27.19 -12.87 0.89
N VAL A 52 -26.64 -11.67 0.91
CA VAL A 52 -27.27 -10.48 0.32
C VAL A 52 -27.44 -10.65 -1.20
N ALA A 53 -26.42 -11.15 -1.90
CA ALA A 53 -26.51 -11.43 -3.35
C ALA A 53 -27.62 -12.44 -3.69
N LEU A 54 -27.74 -13.50 -2.90
CA LEU A 54 -28.73 -14.56 -3.12
C LEU A 54 -30.17 -14.11 -2.77
N PHE A 55 -30.36 -13.50 -1.62
CA PHE A 55 -31.71 -13.28 -1.08
C PHE A 55 -32.27 -11.87 -1.36
N ALA A 56 -31.43 -10.85 -1.44
CA ALA A 56 -31.87 -9.49 -1.74
C ALA A 56 -31.77 -9.19 -3.25
N TYR A 57 -30.68 -9.62 -3.89
CA TYR A 57 -30.43 -9.33 -5.31
C TYR A 57 -30.87 -10.47 -6.25
N GLY A 58 -31.33 -11.60 -5.75
CA GLY A 58 -31.80 -12.72 -6.59
C GLY A 58 -30.72 -13.35 -7.48
N MET A 59 -29.44 -13.13 -7.20
CA MET A 59 -28.35 -13.68 -7.98
C MET A 59 -28.31 -15.21 -7.82
N PRO A 60 -28.26 -16.01 -8.91
CA PRO A 60 -28.23 -17.47 -8.83
C PRO A 60 -27.02 -17.99 -8.02
N VAL A 61 -27.22 -19.06 -7.24
CA VAL A 61 -26.16 -19.68 -6.39
C VAL A 61 -24.90 -19.97 -7.20
N GLY A 62 -25.04 -20.56 -8.40
CA GLY A 62 -23.90 -20.88 -9.26
C GLY A 62 -23.09 -19.64 -9.64
N GLN A 63 -23.74 -18.52 -9.97
CA GLN A 63 -23.07 -17.27 -10.30
C GLN A 63 -22.46 -16.60 -9.07
N THR A 64 -23.11 -16.64 -7.91
CA THR A 64 -22.57 -16.13 -6.65
C THR A 64 -21.29 -16.87 -6.25
N LEU A 65 -21.29 -18.21 -6.32
CA LEU A 65 -20.10 -19.01 -6.03
C LEU A 65 -18.99 -18.80 -7.05
N SER A 66 -19.37 -18.69 -8.34
CA SER A 66 -18.41 -18.42 -9.41
C SER A 66 -17.76 -17.04 -9.27
N SER A 67 -18.53 -16.02 -8.89
CA SER A 67 -18.02 -14.67 -8.55
C SER A 67 -17.01 -14.72 -7.40
N ALA A 68 -17.34 -15.44 -6.32
CA ALA A 68 -16.43 -15.62 -5.18
C ALA A 68 -15.15 -16.36 -5.59
N ALA A 69 -15.26 -17.42 -6.38
CA ALA A 69 -14.12 -18.19 -6.88
C ALA A 69 -13.21 -17.35 -7.78
N GLN A 70 -13.80 -16.50 -8.66
CA GLN A 70 -13.04 -15.58 -9.50
C GLN A 70 -12.26 -14.56 -8.67
N GLY A 71 -12.90 -13.94 -7.67
CA GLY A 71 -12.24 -12.99 -6.77
C GLY A 71 -11.12 -13.64 -5.97
N ALA A 72 -11.33 -14.88 -5.49
CA ALA A 72 -10.28 -15.65 -4.80
C ALA A 72 -9.11 -16.00 -5.73
N ALA A 73 -9.38 -16.46 -6.96
CA ALA A 73 -8.36 -16.74 -7.96
C ALA A 73 -7.54 -15.49 -8.29
N PHE A 74 -8.22 -14.36 -8.42
CA PHE A 74 -7.60 -13.05 -8.64
C PHE A 74 -6.69 -12.64 -7.48
N GLY A 75 -7.12 -12.90 -6.25
CA GLY A 75 -6.33 -12.68 -5.04
C GLY A 75 -5.05 -13.52 -5.01
N LEU A 76 -5.13 -14.79 -5.42
CA LEU A 76 -3.98 -15.67 -5.49
C LEU A 76 -3.01 -15.26 -6.60
N PHE A 77 -3.55 -14.95 -7.78
CA PHE A 77 -2.78 -14.56 -8.94
C PHE A 77 -3.52 -13.46 -9.73
N PRO A 78 -2.95 -12.27 -9.93
CA PRO A 78 -1.53 -11.91 -9.75
C PRO A 78 -1.14 -11.32 -8.38
N ILE A 79 -2.10 -10.99 -7.47
CA ILE A 79 -1.84 -10.13 -6.32
C ILE A 79 -0.90 -10.78 -5.30
N LEU A 80 -1.29 -11.93 -4.73
CA LEU A 80 -0.45 -12.61 -3.74
C LEU A 80 0.84 -13.17 -4.35
N TRP A 81 0.84 -13.45 -5.65
CA TRP A 81 2.04 -13.85 -6.38
C TRP A 81 3.14 -12.78 -6.32
N ILE A 82 2.77 -11.48 -6.45
CA ILE A 82 3.71 -10.36 -6.26
C ILE A 82 4.22 -10.36 -4.83
N VAL A 83 3.32 -10.40 -3.85
CA VAL A 83 3.64 -10.29 -2.41
C VAL A 83 4.57 -11.41 -1.95
N VAL A 84 4.25 -12.66 -2.31
CA VAL A 84 5.06 -13.84 -1.92
C VAL A 84 6.48 -13.71 -2.47
N ASN A 85 6.63 -13.38 -3.74
CA ASN A 85 7.94 -13.29 -4.38
C ASN A 85 8.74 -12.07 -3.87
N ALA A 86 8.11 -10.93 -3.61
CA ALA A 86 8.77 -9.76 -3.04
C ALA A 86 9.30 -10.05 -1.62
N LEU A 87 8.47 -10.64 -0.76
CA LEU A 87 8.88 -11.02 0.59
C LEU A 87 9.94 -12.13 0.57
N TRP A 88 9.89 -13.05 -0.39
CA TRP A 88 10.92 -14.06 -0.57
C TRP A 88 12.29 -13.44 -0.91
N VAL A 89 12.35 -12.45 -1.82
CA VAL A 89 13.59 -11.71 -2.10
C VAL A 89 14.11 -11.06 -0.81
N TYR A 90 13.26 -10.38 -0.05
CA TYR A 90 13.64 -9.80 1.24
C TYR A 90 14.19 -10.85 2.21
N ARG A 91 13.53 -12.01 2.37
CA ARG A 91 13.99 -13.07 3.28
C ARG A 91 15.35 -13.65 2.88
N MET A 92 15.64 -13.76 1.59
CA MET A 92 16.97 -14.15 1.12
C MET A 92 18.05 -13.15 1.56
N THR A 93 17.78 -11.84 1.52
CA THR A 93 18.72 -10.82 2.01
C THR A 93 18.94 -10.91 3.53
N VAL A 94 17.89 -11.21 4.30
CA VAL A 94 17.98 -11.45 5.74
C VAL A 94 18.79 -12.72 6.02
N ARG A 95 18.50 -13.82 5.32
CA ARG A 95 19.16 -15.11 5.50
C ARG A 95 20.67 -15.06 5.24
N THR A 96 21.08 -14.23 4.28
CA THR A 96 22.50 -14.04 3.90
C THR A 96 23.19 -12.92 4.67
N ARG A 97 22.51 -12.28 5.64
CA ARG A 97 22.97 -11.11 6.42
C ARG A 97 23.28 -9.86 5.60
N HIS A 98 23.02 -9.85 4.30
CA HIS A 98 23.17 -8.64 3.48
C HIS A 98 22.17 -7.56 3.88
N PHE A 99 21.04 -7.94 4.46
CA PHE A 99 20.09 -6.99 5.06
C PHE A 99 20.72 -6.20 6.23
N ASP A 100 21.53 -6.84 7.08
CA ASP A 100 22.22 -6.17 8.17
C ASP A 100 23.26 -5.17 7.66
N ILE A 101 23.99 -5.53 6.58
CA ILE A 101 24.92 -4.64 5.88
C ILE A 101 24.19 -3.42 5.31
N LEU A 102 23.06 -3.65 4.63
CA LEU A 102 22.21 -2.58 4.10
C LEU A 102 21.75 -1.64 5.23
N ARG A 103 21.25 -2.20 6.33
CA ARG A 103 20.81 -1.46 7.52
C ARG A 103 21.93 -0.59 8.10
N ARG A 104 23.13 -1.15 8.26
CA ARG A 104 24.31 -0.41 8.74
C ARG A 104 24.70 0.73 7.77
N SER A 105 24.68 0.44 6.48
CA SER A 105 24.97 1.44 5.44
C SER A 105 24.06 2.68 5.55
N PHE A 106 22.77 2.48 5.77
CA PHE A 106 21.84 3.59 6.01
C PHE A 106 22.07 4.28 7.36
N GLY A 107 22.29 3.53 8.44
CA GLY A 107 22.48 4.08 9.78
C GLY A 107 23.70 4.99 9.93
N ARG A 108 24.73 4.82 9.07
CA ARG A 108 25.99 5.58 9.11
C ARG A 108 25.98 6.88 8.30
N LEU A 109 24.90 7.22 7.62
CA LEU A 109 24.85 8.38 6.73
C LEU A 109 24.93 9.73 7.47
N SER A 110 24.52 9.79 8.73
CA SER A 110 24.58 11.01 9.54
C SER A 110 24.48 10.70 11.03
N ASP A 111 25.16 11.50 11.86
CA ASP A 111 25.05 11.47 13.33
C ASP A 111 23.94 12.40 13.86
N ASP A 112 23.34 13.23 13.01
CA ASP A 112 22.23 14.11 13.40
C ASP A 112 20.93 13.29 13.48
N PRO A 113 20.28 13.18 14.66
CA PRO A 113 19.05 12.40 14.82
C PRO A 113 17.91 12.82 13.88
N ARG A 114 17.87 14.08 13.45
CA ARG A 114 16.87 14.60 12.51
C ARG A 114 17.08 14.00 11.13
N ILE A 115 18.34 13.92 10.70
CA ILE A 115 18.73 13.30 9.42
C ILE A 115 18.61 11.78 9.52
N GLN A 116 18.96 11.17 10.67
CA GLN A 116 18.75 9.73 10.89
C GLN A 116 17.27 9.35 10.75
N ALA A 117 16.34 10.17 11.24
CA ALA A 117 14.91 9.94 11.06
C ALA A 117 14.52 9.95 9.57
N LEU A 118 15.09 10.86 8.76
CA LEU A 118 14.85 10.91 7.31
C LEU A 118 15.44 9.69 6.60
N VAL A 119 16.69 9.35 6.94
CA VAL A 119 17.40 8.23 6.29
C VAL A 119 16.77 6.89 6.66
N VAL A 120 16.54 6.65 7.96
CA VAL A 120 16.11 5.35 8.48
C VAL A 120 14.60 5.17 8.37
N ALA A 121 13.80 6.12 8.87
CA ALA A 121 12.36 5.92 8.87
C ALA A 121 11.73 6.23 7.51
N PHE A 122 12.18 7.25 6.81
CA PHE A 122 11.58 7.65 5.55
C PHE A 122 12.20 6.91 4.35
N CYS A 123 13.50 7.06 4.06
CA CYS A 123 14.09 6.45 2.87
C CYS A 123 14.23 4.93 3.00
N PHE A 124 14.86 4.45 4.07
CA PHE A 124 15.02 3.00 4.27
C PHE A 124 13.68 2.33 4.56
N GLY A 125 12.80 2.98 5.33
CA GLY A 125 11.44 2.52 5.56
C GLY A 125 10.64 2.35 4.26
N ALA A 126 10.75 3.30 3.31
CA ALA A 126 10.10 3.19 2.00
C ALA A 126 10.70 2.05 1.15
N LEU A 127 12.03 1.87 1.20
CA LEU A 127 12.69 0.76 0.51
C LEU A 127 12.23 -0.60 1.04
N LEU A 128 12.01 -0.69 2.35
CA LEU A 128 11.43 -1.89 2.98
C LEU A 128 9.96 -2.07 2.60
N GLU A 129 9.17 -0.99 2.58
CA GLU A 129 7.75 -1.04 2.21
C GLU A 129 7.58 -1.54 0.77
N ALA A 130 8.49 -1.17 -0.13
CA ALA A 130 8.47 -1.63 -1.51
C ALA A 130 8.55 -3.16 -1.66
N LEU A 131 9.24 -3.86 -0.76
CA LEU A 131 9.37 -5.33 -0.83
C LEU A 131 8.59 -6.07 0.26
N ALA A 132 8.58 -5.55 1.47
CA ALA A 132 8.14 -6.26 2.68
C ALA A 132 7.09 -5.46 3.46
N GLY A 133 6.06 -4.92 2.80
CA GLY A 133 4.97 -4.17 3.44
C GLY A 133 4.46 -4.81 4.75
N PHE A 134 3.19 -4.90 4.98
CA PHE A 134 2.58 -5.63 6.12
C PHE A 134 3.07 -5.24 7.53
N GLY A 135 3.58 -4.01 7.70
CA GLY A 135 4.07 -3.49 8.99
C GLY A 135 5.54 -3.78 9.30
N ALA A 136 6.25 -4.58 8.49
CA ALA A 136 7.68 -4.82 8.67
C ALA A 136 8.53 -3.53 8.67
N PRO A 137 8.30 -2.55 7.78
CA PRO A 137 9.02 -1.27 7.80
C PRO A 137 8.87 -0.54 9.13
N VAL A 138 7.66 -0.46 9.66
CA VAL A 138 7.39 0.22 10.94
C VAL A 138 8.13 -0.47 12.08
N ALA A 139 8.09 -1.81 12.16
CA ALA A 139 8.79 -2.57 13.19
C ALA A 139 10.30 -2.33 13.13
N ILE A 140 10.90 -2.54 11.97
CA ILE A 140 12.35 -2.49 11.76
C ILE A 140 12.87 -1.07 11.99
N CYS A 141 12.24 -0.05 11.40
CA CYS A 141 12.65 1.34 11.56
C CYS A 141 12.50 1.82 12.99
N SER A 142 11.43 1.41 13.69
CA SER A 142 11.26 1.75 15.13
C SER A 142 12.40 1.19 15.97
N VAL A 143 12.76 -0.10 15.79
CA VAL A 143 13.89 -0.73 16.50
C VAL A 143 15.20 -0.03 16.17
N MET A 144 15.45 0.28 14.89
CA MET A 144 16.67 0.99 14.47
C MET A 144 16.77 2.38 15.12
N LEU A 145 15.68 3.14 15.14
CA LEU A 145 15.66 4.46 15.77
C LEU A 145 15.91 4.37 17.29
N VAL A 146 15.34 3.36 17.97
CA VAL A 146 15.65 3.10 19.39
C VAL A 146 17.14 2.78 19.59
N ALA A 147 17.72 1.94 18.73
CA ALA A 147 19.15 1.63 18.76
C ALA A 147 20.04 2.86 18.48
N LEU A 148 19.54 3.85 17.76
CA LEU A 148 20.19 5.15 17.53
C LEU A 148 19.92 6.15 18.68
N GLY A 149 19.27 5.74 19.78
CA GLY A 149 19.05 6.54 20.97
C GLY A 149 17.72 7.29 21.04
N PHE A 150 16.78 7.04 20.13
CA PHE A 150 15.44 7.63 20.20
C PHE A 150 14.63 7.05 21.35
N ASP A 151 13.82 7.89 22.00
CA ASP A 151 12.78 7.42 22.92
C ASP A 151 11.84 6.44 22.17
N PRO A 152 11.47 5.29 22.78
CA PRO A 152 10.67 4.25 22.12
C PRO A 152 9.35 4.76 21.53
N VAL A 153 8.63 5.64 22.26
CA VAL A 153 7.37 6.20 21.77
C VAL A 153 7.62 7.12 20.57
N ARG A 154 8.67 7.96 20.64
CA ARG A 154 9.03 8.84 19.54
C ARG A 154 9.49 8.07 18.31
N ALA A 155 10.30 7.01 18.49
CA ALA A 155 10.73 6.12 17.42
C ALA A 155 9.53 5.49 16.68
N ALA A 156 8.56 4.97 17.44
CA ALA A 156 7.35 4.40 16.89
C ALA A 156 6.49 5.43 16.14
N VAL A 157 6.31 6.64 16.70
CA VAL A 157 5.57 7.74 16.03
C VAL A 157 6.25 8.14 14.73
N VAL A 158 7.56 8.34 14.74
CA VAL A 158 8.36 8.72 13.56
C VAL A 158 8.24 7.65 12.47
N ALA A 159 8.38 6.36 12.83
CA ALA A 159 8.25 5.26 11.87
C ALA A 159 6.84 5.15 11.29
N LEU A 160 5.79 5.32 12.10
CA LEU A 160 4.40 5.29 11.63
C LEU A 160 4.08 6.45 10.67
N VAL A 161 4.53 7.68 10.98
CA VAL A 161 4.30 8.84 10.12
C VAL A 161 5.13 8.74 8.83
N ALA A 162 6.38 8.31 8.92
CA ALA A 162 7.24 8.13 7.75
C ALA A 162 6.69 7.10 6.76
N ASN A 163 6.09 6.03 7.27
CA ASN A 163 5.56 4.94 6.45
C ASN A 163 4.35 5.35 5.58
N THR A 164 3.74 6.50 5.78
CA THR A 164 2.55 6.92 4.99
C THR A 164 2.86 7.21 3.53
N ALA A 165 4.02 7.77 3.22
CA ALA A 165 4.37 8.17 1.86
C ALA A 165 4.49 7.01 0.86
N PRO A 166 5.08 5.84 1.21
CA PRO A 166 5.25 4.72 0.29
C PRO A 166 4.07 3.74 0.22
N VAL A 167 3.07 3.83 1.11
CA VAL A 167 2.07 2.76 1.29
C VAL A 167 1.29 2.42 0.02
N ALA A 168 0.92 3.40 -0.81
CA ALA A 168 0.13 3.18 -2.02
C ALA A 168 0.87 2.29 -3.05
N PHE A 169 2.19 2.42 -3.11
CA PHE A 169 3.06 1.64 -4.00
C PHE A 169 3.83 0.54 -3.26
N GLY A 170 3.51 0.29 -1.98
CA GLY A 170 4.12 -0.74 -1.15
C GLY A 170 3.90 -2.15 -1.71
N ALA A 171 4.74 -3.10 -1.27
CA ALA A 171 4.76 -4.48 -1.75
C ALA A 171 4.64 -4.56 -3.30
N MET A 172 5.53 -3.83 -3.99
CA MET A 172 5.60 -3.76 -5.46
C MET A 172 4.31 -3.24 -6.10
N GLY A 173 3.70 -2.20 -5.52
CA GLY A 173 2.49 -1.55 -6.04
C GLY A 173 1.21 -2.38 -5.88
N THR A 174 1.22 -3.38 -5.02
CA THR A 174 0.06 -4.27 -4.81
C THR A 174 -1.25 -3.52 -4.53
N PRO A 175 -1.31 -2.44 -3.72
CA PRO A 175 -2.54 -1.69 -3.49
C PRO A 175 -3.13 -1.10 -4.79
N VAL A 176 -2.30 -0.45 -5.60
CA VAL A 176 -2.72 0.16 -6.88
C VAL A 176 -3.10 -0.90 -7.90
N VAL A 177 -2.34 -2.01 -7.97
CA VAL A 177 -2.67 -3.16 -8.84
C VAL A 177 -4.04 -3.74 -8.46
N THR A 178 -4.29 -3.94 -7.17
CA THR A 178 -5.59 -4.42 -6.69
C THR A 178 -6.71 -3.46 -7.05
N LEU A 179 -6.49 -2.15 -6.84
CA LEU A 179 -7.47 -1.11 -7.16
C LEU A 179 -7.84 -1.13 -8.65
N ALA A 180 -6.85 -1.13 -9.54
CA ALA A 180 -7.08 -1.21 -10.98
C ALA A 180 -7.92 -2.44 -11.37
N GLN A 181 -7.65 -3.56 -10.74
CA GLN A 181 -8.31 -4.81 -11.04
C GLN A 181 -9.78 -4.85 -10.59
N VAL A 182 -10.06 -4.47 -9.33
CA VAL A 182 -11.45 -4.50 -8.82
C VAL A 182 -12.34 -3.44 -9.46
N THR A 183 -11.74 -2.39 -10.02
CA THR A 183 -12.45 -1.30 -10.70
C THR A 183 -12.59 -1.49 -12.19
N GLY A 184 -11.77 -2.36 -12.80
CA GLY A 184 -11.67 -2.53 -14.24
C GLY A 184 -11.03 -1.33 -14.96
N LEU A 185 -10.41 -0.39 -14.21
CA LEU A 185 -9.67 0.73 -14.78
C LEU A 185 -8.26 0.31 -15.21
N PRO A 186 -7.68 0.93 -16.26
CA PRO A 186 -6.31 0.66 -16.67
C PRO A 186 -5.33 0.94 -15.53
N LEU A 187 -4.39 0.01 -15.27
CA LEU A 187 -3.40 0.15 -14.21
C LEU A 187 -2.58 1.44 -14.34
N ASP A 188 -2.15 1.76 -15.56
CA ASP A 188 -1.32 2.95 -15.83
C ASP A 188 -2.10 4.25 -15.49
N SER A 189 -3.41 4.30 -15.78
CA SER A 189 -4.26 5.44 -15.43
C SER A 189 -4.40 5.60 -13.92
N VAL A 190 -4.73 4.53 -13.21
CA VAL A 190 -4.87 4.55 -11.74
C VAL A 190 -3.54 4.91 -11.08
N ALA A 191 -2.44 4.26 -11.51
CA ALA A 191 -1.11 4.51 -10.98
C ALA A 191 -0.66 5.95 -11.21
N SER A 192 -0.99 6.54 -12.36
CA SER A 192 -0.64 7.92 -12.68
C SER A 192 -1.36 8.92 -11.78
N VAL A 193 -2.64 8.72 -11.48
CA VAL A 193 -3.40 9.64 -10.59
C VAL A 193 -2.93 9.50 -9.15
N VAL A 194 -2.76 8.27 -8.64
CA VAL A 194 -2.15 8.02 -7.31
C VAL A 194 -0.77 8.66 -7.22
N GLY A 195 0.05 8.48 -8.27
CA GLY A 195 1.40 9.07 -8.38
C GLY A 195 1.43 10.58 -8.64
N ARG A 196 0.29 11.26 -8.70
CA ARG A 196 0.15 12.73 -8.69
C ARG A 196 -0.41 13.22 -7.35
N GLN A 197 -0.98 12.34 -6.54
CA GLN A 197 -1.51 12.65 -5.21
C GLN A 197 -0.48 12.38 -4.10
N THR A 198 0.06 11.17 -4.03
CA THR A 198 0.96 10.74 -2.95
C THR A 198 2.31 11.49 -2.92
N PRO A 199 2.94 11.91 -4.03
CA PRO A 199 4.16 12.72 -3.98
C PRO A 199 3.98 14.04 -3.25
N LEU A 200 2.78 14.63 -3.27
CA LEU A 200 2.49 15.85 -2.51
C LEU A 200 2.57 15.62 -1.00
N LEU A 201 2.19 14.43 -0.53
CA LEU A 201 2.42 14.02 0.87
C LEU A 201 3.90 13.81 1.15
N ALA A 202 4.63 13.22 0.20
CA ALA A 202 6.06 12.97 0.34
C ALA A 202 6.90 14.25 0.46
N LEU A 203 6.40 15.40 -0.05
CA LEU A 203 7.01 16.71 0.19
C LEU A 203 6.86 17.17 1.65
N VAL A 204 5.72 16.86 2.27
CA VAL A 204 5.37 17.34 3.60
C VAL A 204 5.93 16.42 4.69
N VAL A 205 5.90 15.10 4.48
CA VAL A 205 6.27 14.11 5.51
C VAL A 205 7.70 14.30 6.04
N PRO A 206 8.77 14.50 5.24
CA PRO A 206 10.11 14.75 5.77
C PRO A 206 10.21 15.98 6.68
N LEU A 207 9.48 17.05 6.36
CA LEU A 207 9.39 18.24 7.22
C LEU A 207 8.69 17.94 8.52
N LEU A 208 7.62 17.13 8.50
CA LEU A 208 6.95 16.67 9.71
C LEU A 208 7.87 15.79 10.57
N LEU A 209 8.68 14.93 9.96
CA LEU A 209 9.62 14.07 10.71
C LEU A 209 10.65 14.88 11.46
N VAL A 210 11.29 15.89 10.84
CA VAL A 210 12.24 16.75 11.56
C VAL A 210 11.56 17.58 12.64
N ALA A 211 10.29 17.98 12.44
CA ALA A 211 9.49 18.64 13.47
C ALA A 211 9.13 17.68 14.63
N LEU A 212 8.82 16.42 14.35
CA LEU A 212 8.55 15.40 15.37
C LEU A 212 9.78 15.08 16.22
N VAL A 213 10.97 15.11 15.61
CA VAL A 213 12.24 14.82 16.30
C VAL A 213 12.68 15.99 17.18
N ASP A 214 12.66 17.23 16.69
CA ASP A 214 13.27 18.38 17.36
C ASP A 214 12.38 19.66 17.34
N GLY A 215 11.09 19.51 17.09
CA GLY A 215 10.13 20.62 17.13
C GLY A 215 10.45 21.74 16.13
N ARG A 216 10.21 22.99 16.56
CA ARG A 216 10.49 24.18 15.73
C ARG A 216 11.96 24.36 15.39
N ARG A 217 12.86 23.88 16.24
CA ARG A 217 14.29 23.92 15.99
C ARG A 217 14.67 22.99 14.83
N GLY A 218 14.12 21.77 14.79
CA GLY A 218 14.31 20.84 13.67
C GLY A 218 13.91 21.46 12.34
N LEU A 219 12.76 22.15 12.30
CA LEU A 219 12.33 22.87 11.10
C LEU A 219 13.27 24.02 10.69
N ARG A 220 13.90 24.71 11.64
CA ARG A 220 14.83 25.82 11.31
C ARG A 220 16.18 25.32 10.80
N GLU A 221 16.72 24.27 11.39
CA GLU A 221 18.08 23.81 11.14
C GLU A 221 18.15 22.70 10.06
N ALA A 222 17.12 21.84 9.96
CA ALA A 222 17.09 20.69 9.04
C ALA A 222 16.03 20.77 7.93
N TRP A 223 15.40 21.96 7.72
CA TRP A 223 14.38 22.10 6.66
C TRP A 223 14.94 21.85 5.26
N ALA A 224 16.15 22.29 4.98
CA ALA A 224 16.75 22.17 3.66
C ALA A 224 17.03 20.71 3.26
N PRO A 225 17.71 19.87 4.09
CA PRO A 225 17.84 18.45 3.80
C PRO A 225 16.48 17.72 3.81
N ALA A 226 15.53 18.10 4.69
CA ALA A 226 14.20 17.49 4.70
C ALA A 226 13.44 17.79 3.40
N LEU A 227 13.44 19.05 2.96
CA LEU A 227 12.80 19.44 1.71
C LEU A 227 13.47 18.80 0.49
N ALA A 228 14.80 18.77 0.43
CA ALA A 228 15.53 18.14 -0.67
C ALA A 228 15.24 16.64 -0.76
N CYS A 229 15.20 15.95 0.38
CA CYS A 229 14.79 14.55 0.46
C CYS A 229 13.35 14.37 -0.05
N GLY A 230 12.41 15.19 0.44
CA GLY A 230 11.01 15.14 0.02
C GLY A 230 10.82 15.42 -1.47
N VAL A 231 11.50 16.43 -2.02
CA VAL A 231 11.45 16.76 -3.46
C VAL A 231 12.02 15.63 -4.30
N ALA A 232 13.20 15.10 -3.94
CA ALA A 232 13.81 14.00 -4.68
C ALA A 232 12.94 12.74 -4.66
N PHE A 233 12.38 12.41 -3.50
CA PHE A 233 11.44 11.31 -3.34
C PHE A 233 10.18 11.52 -4.19
N ALA A 234 9.54 12.68 -4.07
CA ALA A 234 8.31 13.02 -4.78
C ALA A 234 8.49 12.99 -6.30
N VAL A 235 9.57 13.60 -6.82
CA VAL A 235 9.87 13.60 -8.26
C VAL A 235 10.12 12.19 -8.78
N ALA A 236 10.89 11.38 -8.04
CA ALA A 236 11.18 10.01 -8.46
C ALA A 236 9.93 9.11 -8.37
N GLN A 237 9.09 9.24 -7.33
CA GLN A 237 7.82 8.52 -7.22
C GLN A 237 6.87 8.90 -8.35
N PHE A 238 6.72 10.20 -8.64
CA PHE A 238 5.93 10.68 -9.76
C PHE A 238 6.46 10.15 -11.10
N ALA A 239 7.76 10.28 -11.36
CA ALA A 239 8.35 9.83 -12.62
C ALA A 239 8.19 8.31 -12.82
N ALA A 240 8.47 7.51 -11.79
CA ALA A 240 8.34 6.07 -11.88
C ALA A 240 6.88 5.63 -12.07
N SER A 241 5.94 6.18 -11.31
CA SER A 241 4.52 5.80 -11.38
C SER A 241 3.80 6.26 -12.65
N ASN A 242 4.24 7.36 -13.26
CA ASN A 242 3.61 7.92 -14.46
C ASN A 242 4.26 7.47 -15.77
N TYR A 243 5.56 7.15 -15.78
CA TYR A 243 6.31 6.92 -17.03
C TYR A 243 7.06 5.59 -17.08
N VAL A 244 7.17 4.87 -15.95
CA VAL A 244 7.94 3.61 -15.91
C VAL A 244 7.06 2.46 -15.43
N SER A 245 6.76 2.38 -14.13
CA SER A 245 6.00 1.28 -13.53
C SER A 245 5.58 1.62 -12.11
N ALA A 246 4.33 1.33 -11.75
CA ALA A 246 3.83 1.44 -10.38
C ALA A 246 4.67 0.62 -9.38
N GLN A 247 5.19 -0.53 -9.82
CA GLN A 247 5.97 -1.44 -8.99
C GLN A 247 7.33 -0.87 -8.58
N LEU A 248 7.90 0.03 -9.38
CA LEU A 248 9.20 0.66 -9.11
C LEU A 248 9.09 1.99 -8.35
N ALA A 249 7.88 2.53 -8.18
CA ALA A 249 7.67 3.88 -7.67
C ALA A 249 8.39 4.13 -6.34
N ASP A 250 8.23 3.24 -5.38
CA ASP A 250 8.83 3.40 -4.04
C ASP A 250 10.32 3.09 -4.00
N ILE A 251 10.80 2.14 -4.80
CA ILE A 251 12.24 1.83 -4.87
C ILE A 251 12.97 3.05 -5.44
N ALA A 252 12.49 3.60 -6.54
CA ALA A 252 13.08 4.79 -7.17
C ALA A 252 13.03 5.99 -6.22
N ALA A 253 11.89 6.22 -5.57
CA ALA A 253 11.68 7.31 -4.63
C ALA A 253 12.61 7.22 -3.41
N ALA A 254 12.69 6.04 -2.78
CA ALA A 254 13.52 5.79 -1.62
C ALA A 254 15.01 6.02 -1.90
N LEU A 255 15.49 5.48 -3.03
CA LEU A 255 16.88 5.64 -3.45
C LEU A 255 17.20 7.10 -3.83
N ALA A 256 16.29 7.80 -4.52
CA ALA A 256 16.47 9.22 -4.87
C ALA A 256 16.49 10.10 -3.63
N GLY A 257 15.58 9.88 -2.66
CA GLY A 257 15.56 10.59 -1.38
C GLY A 257 16.84 10.39 -0.58
N ALA A 258 17.30 9.14 -0.48
CA ALA A 258 18.57 8.82 0.19
C ALA A 258 19.77 9.47 -0.53
N ALA A 259 19.83 9.41 -1.86
CA ALA A 259 20.89 10.02 -2.65
C ALA A 259 20.93 11.55 -2.46
N ALA A 260 19.77 12.22 -2.41
CA ALA A 260 19.69 13.64 -2.13
C ALA A 260 20.27 14.02 -0.76
N LEU A 261 20.00 13.22 0.29
CA LEU A 261 20.59 13.43 1.62
C LEU A 261 22.11 13.22 1.58
N VAL A 262 22.59 12.18 0.91
CA VAL A 262 24.04 11.91 0.77
C VAL A 262 24.77 13.03 0.01
N ALA A 263 24.13 13.60 -0.99
CA ALA A 263 24.71 14.66 -1.84
C ALA A 263 24.79 16.02 -1.11
N LEU A 264 23.99 16.26 -0.07
CA LEU A 264 23.91 17.53 0.62
C LEU A 264 24.93 17.62 1.77
N PRO A 265 25.89 18.60 1.72
CA PRO A 265 26.85 18.79 2.82
C PRO A 265 26.19 19.09 4.17
N GLN A 266 25.02 19.74 4.16
CA GLN A 266 24.25 20.06 5.37
C GLN A 266 23.75 18.82 6.12
N ALA A 267 23.43 17.75 5.39
CA ALA A 267 22.98 16.50 5.99
C ALA A 267 24.11 15.75 6.75
N ARG A 268 25.37 16.08 6.46
CA ARG A 268 26.56 15.48 7.10
C ARG A 268 27.12 16.33 8.24
N ARG A 269 26.59 17.55 8.46
CA ARG A 269 27.04 18.39 9.56
C ARG A 269 26.47 17.86 10.88
N PRO A 270 27.29 17.74 11.96
CA PRO A 270 26.79 17.48 13.28
C PRO A 270 25.78 18.56 13.68
N ALA A 271 24.78 18.22 14.48
CA ALA A 271 23.88 19.20 15.07
C ALA A 271 24.70 20.23 15.84
N ALA A 272 24.40 21.52 15.68
CA ALA A 272 25.16 22.62 16.34
C ALA A 272 25.14 22.53 17.85
N GLU A 273 24.14 21.87 18.45
CA GLU A 273 24.04 21.47 19.84
C GLU A 273 23.44 20.05 19.90
N PRO A 274 23.78 19.22 20.87
CA PRO A 274 23.23 17.88 21.00
C PRO A 274 21.72 17.96 21.10
N VAL A 275 21.04 17.30 20.11
CA VAL A 275 19.59 17.10 20.18
C VAL A 275 19.32 16.28 21.43
N ARG A 276 18.52 16.79 22.37
CA ARG A 276 18.14 16.07 23.59
C ARG A 276 17.22 14.90 23.24
N VAL A 277 17.77 13.87 22.64
CA VAL A 277 17.16 12.54 22.61
C VAL A 277 17.43 11.97 23.99
N ALA A 278 16.39 11.67 24.76
CA ALA A 278 16.55 11.03 26.06
C ALA A 278 17.25 9.69 25.83
N VAL A 279 18.55 9.65 26.18
CA VAL A 279 19.35 8.43 26.08
C VAL A 279 18.81 7.47 27.14
N LEU A 280 18.01 6.49 26.73
CA LEU A 280 17.76 5.33 27.58
C LEU A 280 19.03 4.49 27.53
N THR A 281 19.79 4.62 28.61
CA THR A 281 21.00 3.85 28.88
C THR A 281 20.72 2.36 28.78
N GLY A 282 21.44 1.65 27.90
CA GLY A 282 21.55 0.21 27.97
C GLY A 282 21.74 -0.58 26.67
N VAL A 283 21.48 -0.01 25.50
CA VAL A 283 21.76 -0.71 24.24
C VAL A 283 22.81 0.07 23.44
N ARG A 284 24.08 -0.17 23.75
CA ARG A 284 25.16 0.11 22.80
C ARG A 284 24.99 -0.89 21.64
N SER A 285 24.60 -0.40 20.49
CA SER A 285 24.65 -1.20 19.26
C SER A 285 26.10 -1.31 18.80
N THR A 286 26.86 -2.23 19.37
CA THR A 286 28.16 -2.68 18.84
C THR A 286 28.09 -3.11 17.38
N ASP A 287 26.89 -3.43 16.87
CA ASP A 287 26.66 -3.88 15.51
C ASP A 287 26.72 -2.76 14.45
N LEU A 288 26.64 -1.48 14.82
CA LEU A 288 26.71 -0.36 13.85
C LEU A 288 28.14 0.09 13.56
N ASP A 289 29.12 -0.30 14.38
CA ASP A 289 30.52 0.13 14.25
C ASP A 289 31.36 -0.79 13.33
N GLU A 290 30.81 -1.92 12.88
CA GLU A 290 31.48 -2.89 12.04
C GLU A 290 31.63 -2.39 10.59
N GLU A 291 32.86 -2.14 10.11
CA GLU A 291 33.10 -1.72 8.73
C GLU A 291 32.90 -2.88 7.77
N ASP A 292 31.85 -2.78 6.96
CA ASP A 292 31.59 -3.76 5.93
C ASP A 292 32.48 -3.56 4.70
N PRO A 293 33.07 -4.62 4.13
CA PRO A 293 33.84 -4.53 2.89
C PRO A 293 32.99 -3.95 1.75
N ARG A 294 33.53 -3.04 0.95
CA ARG A 294 32.83 -2.43 -0.18
C ARG A 294 32.12 -3.43 -1.11
N PRO A 295 32.71 -4.59 -1.46
CA PRO A 295 32.02 -5.59 -2.27
C PRO A 295 30.74 -6.13 -1.62
N GLU A 296 30.73 -6.31 -0.29
CA GLU A 296 29.58 -6.79 0.44
C GLU A 296 28.47 -5.72 0.51
N VAL A 297 28.85 -4.44 0.65
CA VAL A 297 27.90 -3.33 0.56
C VAL A 297 27.24 -3.30 -0.84
N VAL A 298 28.02 -3.43 -1.92
CA VAL A 298 27.47 -3.50 -3.28
C VAL A 298 26.52 -4.69 -3.44
N ARG A 299 26.87 -5.86 -2.91
CA ARG A 299 26.01 -7.05 -2.93
C ARG A 299 24.71 -6.83 -2.15
N ALA A 300 24.74 -6.09 -1.04
CA ALA A 300 23.55 -5.78 -0.25
C ALA A 300 22.52 -4.92 -1.01
N TYR A 301 22.98 -4.06 -1.94
CA TYR A 301 22.10 -3.28 -2.82
C TYR A 301 21.68 -4.04 -4.09
N ALA A 302 22.35 -5.13 -4.44
CA ALA A 302 22.10 -5.88 -5.67
C ALA A 302 20.63 -6.33 -5.86
N PRO A 303 19.89 -6.81 -4.85
CA PRO A 303 18.49 -7.20 -5.01
C PRO A 303 17.62 -6.08 -5.56
N TYR A 304 17.78 -4.88 -5.04
CA TYR A 304 17.02 -3.70 -5.48
C TYR A 304 17.42 -3.27 -6.90
N ALA A 305 18.72 -3.27 -7.19
CA ALA A 305 19.22 -2.96 -8.52
C ALA A 305 18.71 -3.98 -9.56
N LEU A 306 18.71 -5.27 -9.25
CA LEU A 306 18.19 -6.32 -10.11
C LEU A 306 16.69 -6.16 -10.37
N ILE A 307 15.89 -5.82 -9.36
CA ILE A 307 14.47 -5.53 -9.53
C ILE A 307 14.30 -4.34 -10.49
N VAL A 308 15.02 -3.24 -10.26
CA VAL A 308 14.98 -2.06 -11.15
C VAL A 308 15.33 -2.44 -12.57
N VAL A 309 16.40 -3.21 -12.79
CA VAL A 309 16.82 -3.65 -14.13
C VAL A 309 15.76 -4.51 -14.79
N VAL A 310 15.24 -5.54 -14.10
CA VAL A 310 14.24 -6.47 -14.66
C VAL A 310 12.96 -5.71 -15.05
N PHE A 311 12.46 -4.84 -14.17
CA PHE A 311 11.25 -4.06 -14.47
C PHE A 311 11.49 -3.01 -15.57
N SER A 312 12.65 -2.36 -15.61
CA SER A 312 12.99 -1.41 -16.68
C SER A 312 13.11 -2.10 -18.04
N VAL A 313 13.74 -3.26 -18.09
CA VAL A 313 13.80 -4.09 -19.31
C VAL A 313 12.41 -4.51 -19.76
N ALA A 314 11.53 -4.88 -18.82
CA ALA A 314 10.15 -5.27 -19.12
C ALA A 314 9.30 -4.11 -19.72
N GLN A 315 9.71 -2.83 -19.54
CA GLN A 315 9.04 -1.66 -20.15
C GLN A 315 9.53 -1.35 -21.57
N ILE A 316 10.61 -1.97 -22.03
CA ILE A 316 11.06 -1.80 -23.43
C ILE A 316 9.94 -2.32 -24.34
N PRO A 317 9.46 -1.53 -25.35
CA PRO A 317 8.26 -1.88 -26.13
C PRO A 317 8.29 -3.31 -26.68
N ALA A 318 9.37 -3.74 -27.30
CA ALA A 318 9.51 -5.08 -27.86
C ALA A 318 9.40 -6.20 -26.78
N VAL A 319 9.91 -5.95 -25.57
CA VAL A 319 9.83 -6.89 -24.45
C VAL A 319 8.42 -6.87 -23.86
N LYS A 320 7.84 -5.68 -23.67
CA LYS A 320 6.46 -5.50 -23.18
C LYS A 320 5.46 -6.23 -24.07
N ASP A 321 5.56 -6.08 -25.40
CA ASP A 321 4.69 -6.74 -26.37
C ASP A 321 4.87 -8.27 -26.36
N TRP A 322 6.10 -8.75 -26.24
CA TRP A 322 6.40 -10.18 -26.11
C TRP A 322 5.81 -10.76 -24.82
N LEU A 323 5.97 -10.08 -23.68
CA LEU A 323 5.39 -10.48 -22.40
C LEU A 323 3.85 -10.47 -22.46
N ALA A 324 3.24 -9.45 -23.08
CA ALA A 324 1.81 -9.34 -23.27
C ALA A 324 1.25 -10.46 -24.13
N GLY A 325 1.98 -10.93 -25.14
CA GLY A 325 1.60 -12.06 -25.98
C GLY A 325 1.41 -13.39 -25.26
N ALA A 326 2.00 -13.53 -24.06
CA ALA A 326 1.80 -14.69 -23.19
C ALA A 326 0.57 -14.57 -22.26
N THR A 327 -0.15 -13.44 -22.30
CA THR A 327 -1.36 -13.23 -21.50
C THR A 327 -2.53 -14.03 -22.09
N ARG A 328 -3.27 -14.71 -21.24
CA ARG A 328 -4.48 -15.46 -21.61
C ARG A 328 -5.70 -14.74 -21.08
N THR A 329 -6.68 -14.54 -21.95
CA THR A 329 -8.01 -14.03 -21.58
C THR A 329 -9.05 -15.08 -21.91
N PHE A 330 -9.98 -15.33 -21.01
CA PHE A 330 -11.07 -16.27 -21.20
C PHE A 330 -12.28 -15.85 -20.37
N ASP A 331 -13.48 -16.26 -20.84
CA ASP A 331 -14.70 -16.06 -20.07
C ASP A 331 -14.65 -16.94 -18.82
N TRP A 332 -14.96 -16.33 -17.67
CA TRP A 332 -14.91 -17.08 -16.40
C TRP A 332 -16.08 -18.06 -16.34
N PRO A 333 -15.85 -19.33 -15.98
CA PRO A 333 -16.87 -20.36 -16.02
C PRO A 333 -18.10 -20.01 -15.15
N PHE A 334 -19.29 -20.32 -15.64
CA PHE A 334 -20.58 -20.12 -14.98
C PHE A 334 -20.90 -18.67 -14.60
N LEU A 335 -20.26 -17.69 -15.22
CA LEU A 335 -20.49 -16.29 -14.99
C LEU A 335 -21.04 -15.64 -16.26
N ASP A 336 -22.26 -15.12 -16.18
CA ASP A 336 -22.94 -14.42 -17.26
C ASP A 336 -23.79 -13.30 -16.65
N VAL A 337 -23.14 -12.19 -16.37
CA VAL A 337 -23.70 -11.02 -15.70
C VAL A 337 -23.76 -9.84 -16.65
N VAL A 338 -24.89 -9.19 -16.73
CA VAL A 338 -25.10 -7.96 -17.49
C VAL A 338 -25.56 -6.84 -16.57
N ASN A 339 -25.24 -5.60 -16.95
CA ASN A 339 -25.76 -4.42 -16.27
C ASN A 339 -27.23 -4.18 -16.61
N PRO A 340 -27.92 -3.20 -15.98
CA PRO A 340 -29.33 -2.87 -16.31
C PRO A 340 -29.56 -2.51 -17.77
N ASP A 341 -28.53 -2.02 -18.49
CA ASP A 341 -28.60 -1.69 -19.92
C ASP A 341 -28.43 -2.92 -20.84
N GLY A 342 -28.26 -4.11 -20.27
CA GLY A 342 -28.05 -5.35 -21.04
C GLY A 342 -26.61 -5.54 -21.54
N LYS A 343 -25.65 -4.72 -21.11
CA LYS A 343 -24.24 -4.84 -21.51
C LYS A 343 -23.50 -5.79 -20.57
N PRO A 344 -22.61 -6.67 -21.08
CA PRO A 344 -21.79 -7.52 -20.24
C PRO A 344 -20.96 -6.71 -19.24
N VAL A 345 -20.92 -7.15 -18.00
CA VAL A 345 -20.06 -6.55 -16.97
C VAL A 345 -18.63 -7.05 -17.16
N GLY A 346 -17.64 -6.16 -17.01
CA GLY A 346 -16.22 -6.48 -17.23
C GLY A 346 -15.69 -7.65 -16.40
N GLY A 347 -16.35 -7.98 -15.29
CA GLY A 347 -16.03 -9.14 -14.45
C GLY A 347 -16.33 -10.51 -15.07
N ASN A 348 -17.04 -10.60 -16.20
CA ASN A 348 -17.26 -11.89 -16.87
C ASN A 348 -15.98 -12.49 -17.48
N VAL A 349 -14.97 -11.68 -17.73
CA VAL A 349 -13.71 -12.09 -18.37
C VAL A 349 -12.59 -12.14 -17.34
N PHE A 350 -11.80 -13.21 -17.37
CA PHE A 350 -10.59 -13.34 -16.56
C PHE A 350 -9.34 -13.19 -17.42
N THR A 351 -8.46 -12.29 -17.00
CA THR A 351 -7.17 -12.06 -17.65
C THR A 351 -6.05 -12.67 -16.80
N LEU A 352 -5.30 -13.61 -17.38
CA LEU A 352 -4.21 -14.33 -16.72
C LEU A 352 -2.86 -13.93 -17.36
N PRO A 353 -2.17 -12.89 -16.84
CA PRO A 353 -0.89 -12.42 -17.35
C PRO A 353 0.28 -13.22 -16.73
N ILE A 354 0.44 -14.50 -17.11
CA ILE A 354 1.38 -15.42 -16.45
C ILE A 354 2.81 -14.86 -16.39
N VAL A 355 3.30 -14.35 -17.51
CA VAL A 355 4.68 -13.85 -17.63
C VAL A 355 4.78 -12.35 -17.41
N ALA A 356 3.78 -11.60 -17.85
CA ALA A 356 3.74 -10.14 -17.77
C ALA A 356 3.45 -9.59 -16.36
N THR A 357 3.00 -10.46 -15.42
CA THR A 357 2.70 -9.99 -14.07
C THR A 357 3.95 -9.57 -13.29
N GLY A 358 3.83 -8.50 -12.51
CA GLY A 358 4.89 -8.04 -11.62
C GLY A 358 5.46 -9.13 -10.71
N GLY A 359 4.64 -10.09 -10.27
CA GLY A 359 5.10 -11.21 -9.44
C GLY A 359 6.07 -12.15 -10.13
N THR A 360 5.89 -12.42 -11.42
CA THR A 360 6.82 -13.23 -12.21
C THR A 360 8.13 -12.47 -12.49
N LEU A 361 8.05 -11.16 -12.73
CA LEU A 361 9.23 -10.30 -12.86
C LEU A 361 10.04 -10.26 -11.55
N VAL A 362 9.36 -10.16 -10.40
CA VAL A 362 10.03 -10.24 -9.08
C VAL A 362 10.62 -11.62 -8.83
N LEU A 363 9.94 -12.71 -9.23
CA LEU A 363 10.50 -14.06 -9.15
C LEU A 363 11.80 -14.15 -9.95
N LEU A 364 11.81 -13.62 -11.18
CA LEU A 364 13.02 -13.60 -12.02
C LEU A 364 14.15 -12.79 -11.36
N ALA A 365 13.85 -11.60 -10.86
CA ALA A 365 14.82 -10.79 -10.11
C ALA A 365 15.31 -11.51 -8.84
N GLY A 366 14.44 -12.26 -8.17
CA GLY A 366 14.78 -13.08 -7.01
C GLY A 366 15.71 -14.25 -7.33
N LEU A 367 15.51 -14.92 -8.46
CA LEU A 367 16.43 -15.95 -8.94
C LEU A 367 17.82 -15.38 -9.25
N CYS A 368 17.88 -14.22 -9.91
CA CYS A 368 19.13 -13.48 -10.12
C CYS A 368 19.78 -13.06 -8.79
N THR A 369 18.97 -12.59 -7.85
CA THR A 369 19.41 -12.24 -6.48
C THR A 369 20.02 -13.45 -5.77
N ALA A 370 19.36 -14.62 -5.82
CA ALA A 370 19.90 -15.84 -5.21
C ALA A 370 21.29 -16.20 -5.77
N ALA A 371 21.49 -16.04 -7.09
CA ALA A 371 22.79 -16.28 -7.73
C ALA A 371 23.85 -15.26 -7.26
N VAL A 372 23.53 -13.97 -7.23
CA VAL A 372 24.47 -12.89 -6.81
C VAL A 372 24.85 -13.00 -5.33
N LEU A 373 23.88 -13.35 -4.46
CA LEU A 373 24.12 -13.54 -3.03
C LEU A 373 24.67 -14.92 -2.67
N GLY A 374 24.89 -15.80 -3.65
CA GLY A 374 25.41 -17.16 -3.42
C GLY A 374 24.44 -18.06 -2.66
N VAL A 375 23.14 -17.84 -2.77
CA VAL A 375 22.11 -18.66 -2.11
C VAL A 375 21.93 -19.97 -2.86
N HIS A 376 22.17 -21.09 -2.20
CA HIS A 376 21.94 -22.41 -2.78
C HIS A 376 20.45 -22.62 -3.10
N ALA A 377 20.14 -23.26 -4.23
CA ALA A 377 18.76 -23.49 -4.68
C ALA A 377 17.85 -24.11 -3.59
N ARG A 378 18.38 -25.05 -2.82
CA ARG A 378 17.65 -25.65 -1.70
C ARG A 378 17.23 -24.61 -0.67
N VAL A 379 18.14 -23.71 -0.28
CA VAL A 379 17.86 -22.65 0.70
C VAL A 379 16.85 -21.64 0.12
N ALA A 380 16.99 -21.29 -1.17
CA ALA A 380 16.05 -20.41 -1.83
C ALA A 380 14.62 -20.98 -1.84
N VAL A 381 14.46 -22.28 -2.12
CA VAL A 381 13.15 -22.96 -2.06
C VAL A 381 12.63 -23.07 -0.62
N GLU A 382 13.49 -23.40 0.36
CA GLU A 382 13.12 -23.45 1.77
C GLU A 382 12.57 -22.08 2.25
N GLU A 383 13.23 -20.97 1.89
CA GLU A 383 12.78 -19.63 2.23
C GLU A 383 11.48 -19.24 1.48
N TRP A 384 11.30 -19.70 0.24
CA TRP A 384 10.04 -19.47 -0.49
C TRP A 384 8.86 -20.19 0.19
N VAL A 385 9.03 -21.48 0.55
CA VAL A 385 8.01 -22.24 1.27
C VAL A 385 7.73 -21.65 2.64
N ALA A 386 8.78 -21.20 3.36
CA ALA A 386 8.64 -20.52 4.63
C ALA A 386 7.84 -19.21 4.50
N THR A 387 8.07 -18.46 3.42
CA THR A 387 7.31 -17.23 3.11
C THR A 387 5.83 -17.53 2.92
N VAL A 388 5.48 -18.55 2.13
CA VAL A 388 4.07 -18.94 1.93
C VAL A 388 3.42 -19.38 3.26
N ARG A 389 4.13 -20.14 4.08
CA ARG A 389 3.62 -20.58 5.39
C ARG A 389 3.39 -19.42 6.35
N GLU A 390 4.29 -18.44 6.36
CA GLU A 390 4.16 -17.23 7.18
C GLU A 390 2.95 -16.40 6.73
N LEU A 391 2.78 -16.24 5.43
CA LEU A 391 1.69 -15.46 4.83
C LEU A 391 0.33 -16.16 4.83
N ARG A 392 0.19 -17.41 5.30
CA ARG A 392 -1.05 -18.21 5.18
C ARG A 392 -2.33 -17.47 5.58
N PHE A 393 -2.29 -16.71 6.68
CA PHE A 393 -3.45 -15.94 7.14
C PHE A 393 -3.65 -14.65 6.33
N ALA A 394 -2.59 -14.02 5.85
CA ALA A 394 -2.67 -12.90 4.92
C ALA A 394 -3.23 -13.38 3.57
N ILE A 395 -2.80 -14.53 3.07
CA ILE A 395 -3.34 -15.18 1.88
C ILE A 395 -4.85 -15.39 2.04
N LEU A 396 -5.28 -16.01 3.14
CA LEU A 396 -6.70 -16.25 3.41
C LEU A 396 -7.48 -14.94 3.50
N THR A 397 -6.92 -13.90 4.13
CA THR A 397 -7.57 -12.58 4.23
C THR A 397 -7.76 -11.95 2.86
N VAL A 398 -6.69 -11.82 2.07
CA VAL A 398 -6.72 -11.15 0.76
C VAL A 398 -7.65 -11.88 -0.21
N THR A 399 -7.57 -13.21 -0.28
CA THR A 399 -8.46 -14.00 -1.14
C THR A 399 -9.92 -13.86 -0.73
N SER A 400 -10.23 -13.86 0.58
CA SER A 400 -11.60 -13.70 1.05
C SER A 400 -12.16 -12.29 0.82
N VAL A 401 -11.34 -11.24 1.01
CA VAL A 401 -11.73 -9.85 0.74
C VAL A 401 -11.98 -9.63 -0.75
N LEU A 402 -11.14 -10.19 -1.62
CA LEU A 402 -11.35 -10.08 -3.06
C LEU A 402 -12.56 -10.91 -3.53
N ALA A 403 -12.77 -12.10 -2.98
CA ALA A 403 -13.98 -12.87 -3.22
C ALA A 403 -15.24 -12.08 -2.84
N LEU A 404 -15.22 -11.43 -1.65
CA LEU A 404 -16.29 -10.53 -1.20
C LEU A 404 -16.51 -9.37 -2.18
N ALA A 405 -15.43 -8.70 -2.59
CA ALA A 405 -15.50 -7.57 -3.53
C ALA A 405 -16.11 -7.97 -4.88
N TYR A 406 -15.71 -9.13 -5.41
CA TYR A 406 -16.27 -9.64 -6.66
C TYR A 406 -17.74 -10.03 -6.54
N VAL A 407 -18.16 -10.66 -5.44
CA VAL A 407 -19.58 -10.94 -5.19
C VAL A 407 -20.38 -9.63 -5.12
N MET A 408 -19.91 -8.63 -4.39
CA MET A 408 -20.59 -7.33 -4.29
C MET A 408 -20.67 -6.60 -5.65
N ASN A 409 -19.58 -6.65 -6.44
CA ASN A 409 -19.54 -6.03 -7.76
C ASN A 409 -20.51 -6.70 -8.74
N LEU A 410 -20.44 -8.01 -8.83
CA LEU A 410 -21.20 -8.76 -9.85
C LEU A 410 -22.67 -8.92 -9.48
N SER A 411 -23.02 -8.86 -8.20
CA SER A 411 -24.43 -8.84 -7.77
C SER A 411 -25.14 -7.49 -7.93
N GLY A 412 -24.38 -6.38 -8.11
CA GLY A 412 -24.95 -5.02 -8.16
C GLY A 412 -24.90 -4.26 -6.83
N GLN A 413 -24.51 -4.90 -5.70
CA GLN A 413 -24.42 -4.27 -4.39
C GLN A 413 -23.53 -3.01 -4.40
N ALA A 414 -22.36 -3.08 -5.06
CA ALA A 414 -21.44 -1.95 -5.17
C ALA A 414 -22.04 -0.79 -5.98
N ALA A 415 -22.78 -1.09 -7.04
CA ALA A 415 -23.46 -0.08 -7.86
C ALA A 415 -24.56 0.63 -7.06
N THR A 416 -25.39 -0.11 -6.32
CA THR A 416 -26.44 0.43 -5.45
C THR A 416 -25.87 1.40 -4.42
N ILE A 417 -24.81 1.00 -3.70
CA ILE A 417 -24.18 1.89 -2.70
C ILE A 417 -23.57 3.12 -3.41
N GLY A 418 -22.91 2.90 -4.57
CA GLY A 418 -22.34 3.98 -5.36
C GLY A 418 -23.35 5.03 -5.78
N GLN A 419 -24.52 4.63 -6.29
CA GLN A 419 -25.62 5.55 -6.63
C GLN A 419 -26.15 6.31 -5.41
N PHE A 420 -26.33 5.62 -4.29
CA PHE A 420 -26.78 6.26 -3.06
C PHE A 420 -25.79 7.34 -2.57
N VAL A 421 -24.50 7.01 -2.57
CA VAL A 421 -23.43 7.93 -2.13
C VAL A 421 -23.24 9.08 -3.13
N ALA A 422 -23.51 8.87 -4.41
CA ALA A 422 -23.43 9.89 -5.45
C ALA A 422 -24.40 11.07 -5.21
N ALA A 423 -25.45 10.89 -4.40
CA ALA A 423 -26.33 11.97 -3.97
C ALA A 423 -25.60 13.10 -3.20
N ALA A 424 -24.37 12.83 -2.68
CA ALA A 424 -23.51 13.86 -2.10
C ALA A 424 -22.94 14.85 -3.14
N GLY A 425 -23.10 14.58 -4.44
CA GLY A 425 -22.67 15.44 -5.55
C GLY A 425 -21.20 15.81 -5.49
N ALA A 426 -20.87 17.08 -5.73
CA ALA A 426 -19.48 17.57 -5.72
C ALA A 426 -18.75 17.38 -4.37
N GLY A 427 -19.49 17.26 -3.25
CA GLY A 427 -18.92 16.95 -1.94
C GLY A 427 -18.25 15.58 -1.86
N LEU A 428 -18.60 14.68 -2.78
CA LEU A 428 -18.02 13.35 -2.85
C LEU A 428 -16.49 13.39 -3.11
N ALA A 429 -16.01 14.33 -3.91
CA ALA A 429 -14.57 14.49 -4.14
C ALA A 429 -13.80 14.77 -2.84
N PHE A 430 -14.38 15.56 -1.92
CA PHE A 430 -13.80 15.81 -0.61
C PHE A 430 -13.90 14.59 0.32
N LEU A 431 -15.02 13.85 0.26
CA LEU A 431 -15.29 12.71 1.16
C LEU A 431 -14.61 11.41 0.73
N SER A 432 -14.26 11.28 -0.55
CA SER A 432 -13.65 10.07 -1.11
C SER A 432 -12.36 9.63 -0.39
N PRO A 433 -11.37 10.52 -0.12
CA PRO A 433 -10.20 10.14 0.67
C PRO A 433 -10.54 9.70 2.11
N VAL A 434 -11.61 10.25 2.71
CA VAL A 434 -12.05 9.88 4.06
C VAL A 434 -12.53 8.44 4.09
N LEU A 435 -13.21 7.97 3.05
CA LEU A 435 -13.66 6.59 2.93
C LEU A 435 -12.47 5.63 2.85
N GLY A 436 -11.48 5.93 2.02
CA GLY A 436 -10.23 5.16 1.94
C GLY A 436 -9.48 5.15 3.28
N TRP A 437 -9.31 6.33 3.90
CA TRP A 437 -8.69 6.48 5.21
C TRP A 437 -9.36 5.60 6.27
N PHE A 438 -10.68 5.64 6.37
CA PHE A 438 -11.44 4.82 7.30
C PHE A 438 -11.28 3.32 6.99
N GLY A 439 -11.33 2.95 5.71
CA GLY A 439 -11.12 1.57 5.27
C GLY A 439 -9.78 1.01 5.73
N VAL A 440 -8.70 1.75 5.54
CA VAL A 440 -7.36 1.32 5.97
C VAL A 440 -7.18 1.42 7.48
N ALA A 441 -7.75 2.45 8.12
CA ALA A 441 -7.71 2.56 9.58
C ALA A 441 -8.29 1.32 10.28
N VAL A 442 -9.33 0.71 9.68
CA VAL A 442 -9.98 -0.48 10.23
C VAL A 442 -9.28 -1.77 9.78
N THR A 443 -8.95 -1.90 8.50
CA THR A 443 -8.38 -3.14 7.93
C THR A 443 -6.88 -3.28 8.17
N GLY A 444 -6.17 -2.16 8.34
CA GLY A 444 -4.70 -2.11 8.41
C GLY A 444 -3.99 -2.27 7.06
N SER A 445 -4.73 -2.38 5.96
CA SER A 445 -4.19 -2.71 4.64
C SER A 445 -4.86 -1.88 3.54
N ASP A 446 -4.04 -1.09 2.81
CA ASP A 446 -4.52 -0.32 1.66
C ASP A 446 -5.01 -1.23 0.53
N THR A 447 -4.36 -2.38 0.31
CA THR A 447 -4.83 -3.42 -0.63
C THR A 447 -6.25 -3.88 -0.29
N SER A 448 -6.53 -4.16 0.98
CA SER A 448 -7.85 -4.61 1.42
C SER A 448 -8.90 -3.50 1.32
N ALA A 449 -8.56 -2.27 1.67
CA ALA A 449 -9.46 -1.12 1.54
C ALA A 449 -9.77 -0.82 0.06
N ASN A 450 -8.77 -0.89 -0.81
CA ASN A 450 -8.96 -0.74 -2.26
C ASN A 450 -9.85 -1.85 -2.84
N ALA A 451 -9.71 -3.09 -2.37
CA ALA A 451 -10.58 -4.18 -2.77
C ALA A 451 -12.04 -3.96 -2.34
N LEU A 452 -12.25 -3.46 -1.11
CA LEU A 452 -13.59 -3.24 -0.55
C LEU A 452 -14.31 -2.04 -1.15
N PHE A 453 -13.60 -0.94 -1.35
CA PHE A 453 -14.23 0.35 -1.69
C PHE A 453 -13.94 0.83 -3.11
N GLY A 454 -12.96 0.28 -3.82
CA GLY A 454 -12.55 0.75 -5.15
C GLY A 454 -13.69 0.79 -6.16
N ALA A 455 -14.45 -0.30 -6.28
CA ALA A 455 -15.57 -0.38 -7.21
C ALA A 455 -16.74 0.54 -6.81
N LEU A 456 -16.99 0.69 -5.51
CA LEU A 456 -17.97 1.64 -4.98
C LEU A 456 -17.59 3.08 -5.37
N GLN A 457 -16.32 3.45 -5.20
CA GLN A 457 -15.81 4.78 -5.59
C GLN A 457 -16.00 5.06 -7.08
N VAL A 458 -15.71 4.07 -7.94
CA VAL A 458 -15.89 4.19 -9.39
C VAL A 458 -17.37 4.34 -9.75
N SER A 459 -18.26 3.55 -9.14
CA SER A 459 -19.69 3.66 -9.35
C SER A 459 -20.20 5.05 -8.95
N ALA A 460 -19.84 5.51 -7.75
CA ALA A 460 -20.21 6.82 -7.26
C ALA A 460 -19.67 7.97 -8.14
N ALA A 461 -18.44 7.83 -8.68
CA ALA A 461 -17.86 8.79 -9.60
C ALA A 461 -18.67 8.92 -10.89
N ARG A 462 -19.02 7.81 -11.51
CA ARG A 462 -19.80 7.79 -12.76
C ARG A 462 -21.17 8.45 -12.58
N GLU A 463 -21.85 8.15 -11.49
CA GLU A 463 -23.18 8.70 -11.18
C GLU A 463 -23.14 10.19 -10.84
N SER A 464 -22.05 10.66 -10.21
CA SER A 464 -21.89 12.08 -9.83
C SER A 464 -21.21 12.93 -10.90
N GLY A 465 -20.86 12.35 -12.08
CA GLY A 465 -20.16 13.03 -13.15
C GLY A 465 -18.70 13.39 -12.84
N LEU A 466 -18.09 12.72 -11.86
CA LEU A 466 -16.67 12.86 -11.51
C LEU A 466 -15.82 11.80 -12.25
N SER A 467 -14.49 12.04 -12.37
CA SER A 467 -13.60 11.04 -12.95
C SER A 467 -13.53 9.78 -12.09
N PRO A 468 -13.78 8.59 -12.65
CA PRO A 468 -13.62 7.32 -11.97
C PRO A 468 -12.20 7.09 -11.44
N GLU A 469 -11.19 7.50 -12.22
CA GLU A 469 -9.78 7.38 -11.84
C GLU A 469 -9.45 8.28 -10.65
N LEU A 470 -10.06 9.48 -10.59
CA LEU A 470 -9.87 10.40 -9.48
C LEU A 470 -10.35 9.81 -8.16
N LEU A 471 -11.60 9.31 -8.11
CA LEU A 471 -12.17 8.78 -6.87
C LEU A 471 -11.54 7.44 -6.49
N ALA A 472 -11.22 6.59 -7.45
CA ALA A 472 -10.46 5.37 -7.20
C ALA A 472 -9.09 5.68 -6.58
N ALA A 473 -8.32 6.60 -7.18
CA ALA A 473 -7.02 7.02 -6.65
C ALA A 473 -7.15 7.68 -5.27
N ALA A 474 -8.19 8.50 -5.05
CA ALA A 474 -8.46 9.13 -3.77
C ALA A 474 -8.71 8.11 -2.65
N ASN A 475 -9.31 6.96 -2.96
CA ASN A 475 -9.46 5.86 -2.01
C ASN A 475 -8.09 5.37 -1.49
N SER A 476 -7.15 5.06 -2.39
CA SER A 476 -5.80 4.62 -2.01
C SER A 476 -5.00 5.74 -1.34
N SER A 477 -4.98 6.95 -1.94
CA SER A 477 -4.21 8.08 -1.40
C SER A 477 -4.74 8.61 -0.06
N GLY A 478 -6.03 8.49 0.19
CA GLY A 478 -6.62 8.68 1.53
C GLY A 478 -6.29 7.53 2.46
N GLY A 479 -6.35 6.31 1.94
CA GLY A 479 -6.06 5.07 2.65
C GLY A 479 -4.69 5.04 3.31
N VAL A 480 -3.64 5.49 2.61
CA VAL A 480 -2.26 5.50 3.14
C VAL A 480 -2.15 6.22 4.48
N LEU A 481 -2.98 7.24 4.70
CA LEU A 481 -3.00 8.04 5.92
C LEU A 481 -3.71 7.33 7.08
N GLY A 482 -4.62 6.41 6.78
CA GLY A 482 -5.29 5.55 7.77
C GLY A 482 -4.36 4.47 8.34
N LYS A 483 -3.32 4.09 7.61
CA LYS A 483 -2.42 3.01 8.01
C LYS A 483 -1.73 3.30 9.35
N MET A 484 -1.30 4.55 9.59
CA MET A 484 -0.60 4.92 10.84
C MET A 484 -1.47 4.80 12.10
N ILE A 485 -2.79 4.84 11.97
CA ILE A 485 -3.73 4.74 13.10
C ILE A 485 -4.38 3.36 13.20
N SER A 486 -4.10 2.46 12.28
CA SER A 486 -4.71 1.13 12.30
C SER A 486 -4.23 0.32 13.51
N PRO A 487 -5.13 -0.44 14.18
CA PRO A 487 -4.77 -1.28 15.31
C PRO A 487 -3.62 -2.23 15.01
N GLN A 488 -3.56 -2.77 13.78
CA GLN A 488 -2.50 -3.67 13.33
C GLN A 488 -1.12 -2.99 13.40
N ASN A 489 -0.97 -1.79 12.80
CA ASN A 489 0.32 -1.10 12.75
C ASN A 489 0.71 -0.53 14.12
N LEU A 490 -0.28 -0.06 14.91
CA LEU A 490 -0.05 0.39 16.29
C LEU A 490 0.48 -0.76 17.16
N THR A 491 -0.12 -1.95 17.07
CA THR A 491 0.33 -3.15 17.80
C THR A 491 1.74 -3.56 17.38
N ILE A 492 2.03 -3.58 16.06
CA ILE A 492 3.36 -3.89 15.54
C ILE A 492 4.40 -2.88 16.04
N ALA A 493 4.10 -1.58 15.95
CA ALA A 493 4.99 -0.52 16.44
C ALA A 493 5.25 -0.63 17.95
N CYS A 494 4.19 -0.83 18.75
CA CYS A 494 4.31 -1.01 20.20
C CYS A 494 5.15 -2.24 20.57
N ALA A 495 4.85 -3.38 19.93
CA ALA A 495 5.59 -4.62 20.17
C ALA A 495 7.08 -4.49 19.84
N ALA A 496 7.41 -3.83 18.72
CA ALA A 496 8.77 -3.63 18.25
C ALA A 496 9.64 -2.83 19.24
N VAL A 497 9.05 -1.87 19.94
CA VAL A 497 9.79 -0.99 20.87
C VAL A 497 9.52 -1.32 22.35
N GLY A 498 8.95 -2.48 22.66
CA GLY A 498 8.70 -2.93 24.04
C GLY A 498 7.59 -2.19 24.78
N LEU A 499 6.64 -1.60 24.05
CA LEU A 499 5.49 -0.85 24.59
C LEU A 499 4.15 -1.60 24.38
N ALA A 500 4.17 -2.93 24.31
CA ALA A 500 2.96 -3.74 24.15
C ALA A 500 1.89 -3.37 25.21
N GLY A 501 0.65 -3.18 24.76
CA GLY A 501 -0.47 -2.72 25.61
C GLY A 501 -0.61 -1.19 25.72
N ARG A 502 0.25 -0.40 25.06
CA ARG A 502 0.21 1.07 25.06
C ARG A 502 -0.21 1.66 23.71
N GLU A 503 -0.90 0.86 22.88
CA GLU A 503 -1.35 1.25 21.54
C GLU A 503 -2.23 2.52 21.56
N GLY A 504 -3.04 2.70 22.65
CA GLY A 504 -3.87 3.89 22.83
C GLY A 504 -3.05 5.19 23.04
N ASP A 505 -1.88 5.11 23.69
CA ASP A 505 -0.99 6.26 23.85
C ASP A 505 -0.38 6.66 22.50
N LEU A 506 0.00 5.65 21.72
CA LEU A 506 0.57 5.86 20.40
C LEU A 506 -0.46 6.43 19.43
N LEU A 507 -1.69 5.88 19.45
CA LEU A 507 -2.82 6.38 18.67
C LEU A 507 -3.07 7.88 18.91
N ARG A 508 -3.14 8.31 20.17
CA ARG A 508 -3.36 9.72 20.52
C ARG A 508 -2.27 10.64 19.95
N LYS A 509 -1.05 10.14 19.79
CA LYS A 509 0.08 10.93 19.26
C LYS A 509 0.09 10.99 17.73
N VAL A 510 -0.33 9.93 17.04
CA VAL A 510 -0.31 9.88 15.57
C VAL A 510 -1.62 10.39 14.93
N LEU A 511 -2.75 10.30 15.64
CA LEU A 511 -4.07 10.70 15.12
C LEU A 511 -4.11 12.14 14.59
N PRO A 512 -3.55 13.16 15.29
CA PRO A 512 -3.57 14.53 14.77
C PRO A 512 -2.83 14.68 13.45
N TRP A 513 -1.73 13.96 13.26
CA TRP A 513 -0.95 13.95 12.03
C TRP A 513 -1.70 13.25 10.90
N SER A 514 -2.32 12.10 11.20
CA SER A 514 -3.18 11.39 10.25
C SER A 514 -4.34 12.27 9.78
N ALA A 515 -5.06 12.91 10.70
CA ALA A 515 -6.18 13.78 10.37
C ALA A 515 -5.75 15.04 9.60
N GLY A 516 -4.62 15.65 9.99
CA GLY A 516 -4.07 16.82 9.29
C GLY A 516 -3.66 16.52 7.85
N LEU A 517 -2.95 15.41 7.64
CA LEU A 517 -2.57 14.96 6.29
C LEU A 517 -3.80 14.53 5.47
N LEU A 518 -4.81 13.91 6.10
CA LEU A 518 -6.06 13.56 5.44
C LEU A 518 -6.79 14.83 4.94
N LEU A 519 -6.86 15.87 5.76
CA LEU A 519 -7.44 17.14 5.33
C LEU A 519 -6.72 17.71 4.10
N ILE A 520 -5.39 17.66 4.09
CA ILE A 520 -4.61 18.10 2.93
C ILE A 520 -4.98 17.25 1.70
N MET A 521 -5.09 15.92 1.84
CA MET A 521 -5.48 15.04 0.73
C MET A 521 -6.89 15.33 0.24
N CYS A 522 -7.85 15.55 1.14
CA CYS A 522 -9.23 15.94 0.77
C CYS A 522 -9.26 17.24 -0.04
N LEU A 523 -8.45 18.23 0.33
CA LEU A 523 -8.34 19.50 -0.40
C LEU A 523 -7.66 19.30 -1.77
N ILE A 524 -6.65 18.44 -1.89
CA ILE A 524 -6.02 18.11 -3.17
C ILE A 524 -7.04 17.44 -4.11
N VAL A 525 -7.76 16.43 -3.65
CA VAL A 525 -8.76 15.72 -4.47
C VAL A 525 -9.91 16.63 -4.87
N LEU A 526 -10.38 17.48 -3.95
CA LEU A 526 -11.37 18.52 -4.25
C LEU A 526 -10.84 19.51 -5.30
N GLY A 527 -9.57 19.92 -5.20
CA GLY A 527 -8.92 20.74 -6.20
C GLY A 527 -8.85 20.05 -7.56
N GLN A 528 -8.49 18.76 -7.60
CA GLN A 528 -8.42 17.95 -8.81
C GLN A 528 -9.78 17.72 -9.48
N SER A 529 -10.87 17.69 -8.72
CA SER A 529 -12.23 17.63 -9.26
C SER A 529 -12.73 18.96 -9.86
N SER A 530 -11.94 20.00 -9.75
CA SER A 530 -12.24 21.35 -10.22
C SER A 530 -11.19 21.83 -11.26
N PRO A 531 -11.44 22.93 -11.99
CA PRO A 531 -10.46 23.48 -12.91
C PRO A 531 -9.13 23.89 -12.27
N VAL A 532 -9.09 24.05 -10.93
CA VAL A 532 -7.90 24.53 -10.21
C VAL A 532 -6.73 23.54 -10.33
N LEU A 533 -6.99 22.26 -10.09
CA LEU A 533 -5.98 21.19 -10.21
C LEU A 533 -6.42 20.08 -11.20
N GLY A 534 -7.50 20.30 -11.97
CA GLY A 534 -7.98 19.35 -12.98
C GLY A 534 -6.93 18.98 -14.04
N TRP A 535 -5.98 19.87 -14.31
CA TRP A 535 -4.84 19.61 -15.16
C TRP A 535 -3.90 18.49 -14.65
N MET A 536 -4.01 18.13 -13.37
CA MET A 536 -3.26 17.01 -12.80
C MET A 536 -3.89 15.64 -13.13
N LEU A 537 -5.07 15.59 -13.71
CA LEU A 537 -5.67 14.33 -14.19
C LEU A 537 -5.10 13.98 -15.57
N PRO A 538 -4.95 12.68 -15.91
CA PRO A 538 -4.40 12.26 -17.20
C PRO A 538 -5.31 12.59 -18.37
#